data_cf1b9eff118cea60da23d908f83d0b30
#
_entry.id   cf1b9eff118cea60da23d908f83d0b30
#
_cell.length_a   1.000
_cell.length_b   1.000
_cell.length_c   1.000
_cell.angle_alpha   90.00
_cell.angle_beta   90.00
_cell.angle_gamma   90.00
#
_symmetry.space_group_name_H-M   'P 1'
#
loop_
_entity.id
_entity.type
_entity.pdbx_description
1 polymer ?
#
loop_
_entity_poly.entity_id
_entity_poly.type
_entity_poly.pdbx_seq_one_letter_code
_entity_poly.pdbx_strand_id
1 'polypeptide(L)'
;MSRPSRHLRTALATLGSALAMASLQVQAAEKFTYLTNWYAQAEHGGFYQAQATGLYAKAGLDVTLKMGGPQVNLMQLLVAGQADCIMGYDMQTIKAWEQGIQAMTVAAAFQKDPAVIIAHPQVKRFEDLKGKTILVGSAGMVTYWPWVKTRFGFTDAQMRPYTFNIQPFLADKEVAQQGYLGSEPYSIEKQGKFKPSVFLLSDLGWPPYATTVVCTADTVRTKPKQVAAFVKASMEGWKSYLTADPSPANALIKKDNPNMTDDLIANGIAKMKSEGVVFGGDAAKLGVGVITDERMKTTYDMMVQHKLLDPAKVDPKKTYTTQFVKDLKVMP
;
A
#
# COMPACT_ATOMS: atom_id res chain seq x y z
N MET A 1 -54.95 -27.09 -84.02
CA MET A 1 -53.54 -27.31 -84.13
C MET A 1 -52.82 -26.12 -83.55
N SER A 2 -52.39 -26.07 -82.48
CA SER A 2 -51.77 -26.52 -81.35
C SER A 2 -50.25 -26.24 -81.29
N ARG A 3 -49.77 -25.55 -80.44
CA ARG A 3 -48.60 -25.83 -79.62
C ARG A 3 -48.08 -24.57 -78.84
N PRO A 4 -47.32 -24.78 -77.83
CA PRO A 4 -47.68 -24.26 -76.54
C PRO A 4 -46.64 -23.23 -76.01
N SER A 5 -47.09 -22.50 -75.03
CA SER A 5 -46.34 -21.48 -74.32
C SER A 5 -45.24 -22.09 -73.42
N ARG A 6 -44.03 -21.54 -73.50
CA ARG A 6 -42.92 -21.83 -72.61
C ARG A 6 -43.02 -20.92 -71.33
N HIS A 7 -43.22 -21.55 -70.19
CA HIS A 7 -43.14 -20.91 -68.95
C HIS A 7 -41.66 -20.61 -68.53
N LEU A 8 -41.36 -19.34 -68.44
CA LEU A 8 -40.10 -18.88 -67.90
C LEU A 8 -40.22 -18.93 -66.33
N ARG A 9 -39.50 -19.82 -65.67
CA ARG A 9 -39.39 -19.86 -64.17
C ARG A 9 -38.24 -18.95 -63.83
N THR A 10 -38.57 -17.79 -63.24
CA THR A 10 -37.62 -16.91 -62.58
C THR A 10 -37.39 -17.42 -61.16
N ALA A 11 -36.19 -17.94 -60.86
CA ALA A 11 -35.75 -18.27 -59.53
C ALA A 11 -35.27 -17.00 -58.83
N LEU A 12 -36.01 -16.55 -57.84
CA LEU A 12 -35.54 -15.54 -56.88
C LEU A 12 -34.56 -16.20 -55.88
N ALA A 13 -33.29 -15.86 -56.01
CA ALA A 13 -32.26 -16.15 -55.00
C ALA A 13 -32.38 -15.12 -53.89
N THR A 14 -32.96 -15.52 -52.74
CA THR A 14 -32.92 -14.74 -51.52
C THR A 14 -31.54 -14.85 -50.85
N LEU A 15 -30.72 -13.81 -51.02
CA LEU A 15 -29.50 -13.65 -50.24
C LEU A 15 -29.86 -13.30 -48.78
N GLY A 16 -29.84 -14.27 -47.91
CA GLY A 16 -29.93 -14.07 -46.48
C GLY A 16 -28.60 -13.51 -45.93
N SER A 17 -28.53 -12.20 -45.76
CA SER A 17 -27.42 -11.57 -45.03
C SER A 17 -27.54 -11.93 -43.54
N ALA A 18 -26.81 -12.94 -43.10
CA ALA A 18 -26.60 -13.21 -41.68
C ALA A 18 -25.69 -12.11 -41.13
N LEU A 19 -26.28 -11.05 -40.57
CA LEU A 19 -25.56 -10.13 -39.69
C LEU A 19 -25.19 -10.92 -38.41
N ALA A 20 -23.94 -11.38 -38.37
CA ALA A 20 -23.33 -11.83 -37.13
C ALA A 20 -23.19 -10.59 -36.20
N MET A 21 -24.18 -10.34 -35.34
CA MET A 21 -24.05 -9.46 -34.21
C MET A 21 -23.03 -10.11 -33.28
N ALA A 22 -21.76 -9.69 -33.39
CA ALA A 22 -20.79 -9.92 -32.35
C ALA A 22 -21.30 -9.16 -31.12
N SER A 23 -22.03 -9.83 -30.25
CA SER A 23 -22.36 -9.35 -28.93
C SER A 23 -21.03 -9.15 -28.20
N LEU A 24 -20.56 -7.93 -28.13
CA LEU A 24 -19.57 -7.50 -27.16
C LEU A 24 -20.18 -7.80 -25.79
N GLN A 25 -19.87 -8.99 -25.27
CA GLN A 25 -20.13 -9.28 -23.87
C GLN A 25 -19.28 -8.27 -23.09
N VAL A 26 -19.90 -7.19 -22.62
CA VAL A 26 -19.33 -6.33 -21.58
C VAL A 26 -19.21 -7.24 -20.36
N GLN A 27 -18.03 -7.82 -20.19
CA GLN A 27 -17.74 -8.61 -19.00
C GLN A 27 -17.90 -7.68 -17.81
N ALA A 28 -18.81 -8.03 -16.90
CA ALA A 28 -19.00 -7.24 -15.68
C ALA A 28 -17.67 -7.15 -14.93
N ALA A 29 -17.35 -5.93 -14.47
CA ALA A 29 -16.10 -5.70 -13.75
C ALA A 29 -16.03 -6.59 -12.49
N GLU A 30 -14.91 -7.23 -12.29
CA GLU A 30 -14.66 -8.13 -11.16
C GLU A 30 -14.50 -7.32 -9.87
N LYS A 31 -15.26 -7.67 -8.84
CA LYS A 31 -15.16 -7.00 -7.54
C LYS A 31 -13.84 -7.31 -6.87
N PHE A 32 -13.19 -6.28 -6.32
CA PHE A 32 -11.95 -6.41 -5.59
C PHE A 32 -11.92 -5.42 -4.42
N THR A 33 -11.72 -5.92 -3.21
CA THR A 33 -11.68 -5.09 -2.00
C THR A 33 -10.25 -4.96 -1.49
N TYR A 34 -9.81 -3.73 -1.28
CA TYR A 34 -8.50 -3.38 -0.72
C TYR A 34 -8.65 -2.49 0.51
N LEU A 35 -8.02 -2.85 1.62
CA LEU A 35 -8.01 -2.07 2.86
C LEU A 35 -6.65 -1.40 3.07
N THR A 36 -6.64 -0.09 3.32
CA THR A 36 -5.43 0.64 3.74
C THR A 36 -5.20 0.50 5.25
N ASN A 37 -3.96 0.67 5.69
CA ASN A 37 -3.58 0.46 7.09
C ASN A 37 -3.79 1.69 7.99
N TRP A 38 -4.23 2.80 7.43
CA TRP A 38 -4.41 4.06 8.12
C TRP A 38 -5.57 4.85 7.52
N TYR A 39 -5.90 6.00 8.12
CA TYR A 39 -6.81 6.97 7.51
C TYR A 39 -6.28 7.42 6.16
N ALA A 40 -7.20 7.79 5.25
CA ALA A 40 -6.84 8.29 3.93
C ALA A 40 -5.90 9.50 4.03
N GLN A 41 -4.80 9.47 3.28
CA GLN A 41 -3.76 10.50 3.28
C GLN A 41 -2.93 10.44 2.00
N ALA A 42 -2.02 11.41 1.79
CA ALA A 42 -1.17 11.49 0.60
C ALA A 42 -0.38 10.19 0.35
N GLU A 43 0.06 9.51 1.41
CA GLU A 43 0.80 8.25 1.36
C GLU A 43 -0.06 7.03 0.95
N HIS A 44 -1.33 7.24 0.62
CA HIS A 44 -2.21 6.28 -0.06
C HIS A 44 -2.56 6.72 -1.49
N GLY A 45 -2.03 7.86 -1.91
CA GLY A 45 -2.46 8.60 -3.11
C GLY A 45 -2.44 7.81 -4.40
N GLY A 46 -1.49 6.87 -4.59
CA GLY A 46 -1.46 6.06 -5.79
C GLY A 46 -2.68 5.15 -5.97
N PHE A 47 -3.18 4.58 -4.87
CA PHE A 47 -4.40 3.75 -4.92
C PHE A 47 -5.63 4.62 -5.20
N TYR A 48 -5.73 5.79 -4.56
CA TYR A 48 -6.80 6.76 -4.80
C TYR A 48 -6.73 7.34 -6.22
N GLN A 49 -5.53 7.55 -6.76
CA GLN A 49 -5.35 8.02 -8.14
C GLN A 49 -5.83 6.97 -9.15
N ALA A 50 -5.47 5.69 -8.92
CA ALA A 50 -5.95 4.60 -9.77
C ALA A 50 -7.48 4.50 -9.76
N GLN A 51 -8.10 4.71 -8.60
CA GLN A 51 -9.56 4.77 -8.46
C GLN A 51 -10.15 5.96 -9.20
N ALA A 52 -9.65 7.18 -8.91
CA ALA A 52 -10.21 8.43 -9.41
C ALA A 52 -10.07 8.60 -10.93
N THR A 53 -8.98 8.07 -11.52
CA THR A 53 -8.72 8.14 -12.96
C THR A 53 -9.24 6.94 -13.75
N GLY A 54 -9.91 6.01 -13.07
CA GLY A 54 -10.54 4.84 -13.68
C GLY A 54 -9.54 3.77 -14.16
N LEU A 55 -8.30 3.75 -13.64
CA LEU A 55 -7.33 2.71 -14.01
C LEU A 55 -7.80 1.31 -13.60
N TYR A 56 -8.44 1.17 -12.45
CA TYR A 56 -9.03 -0.10 -12.03
C TYR A 56 -10.14 -0.55 -12.97
N ALA A 57 -11.07 0.34 -13.32
CA ALA A 57 -12.15 0.02 -14.25
C ALA A 57 -11.63 -0.38 -15.63
N LYS A 58 -10.59 0.33 -16.15
CA LYS A 58 -9.90 -0.04 -17.41
C LYS A 58 -9.22 -1.40 -17.34
N ALA A 59 -8.81 -1.81 -16.13
CA ALA A 59 -8.24 -3.14 -15.87
C ALA A 59 -9.31 -4.24 -15.63
N GLY A 60 -10.59 -3.91 -15.78
CA GLY A 60 -11.72 -4.84 -15.58
C GLY A 60 -12.09 -5.08 -14.11
N LEU A 61 -11.67 -4.19 -13.20
CA LEU A 61 -11.94 -4.30 -11.78
C LEU A 61 -12.93 -3.22 -11.27
N ASP A 62 -13.87 -3.65 -10.45
CA ASP A 62 -14.68 -2.80 -9.58
C ASP A 62 -14.02 -2.81 -8.18
N VAL A 63 -13.09 -1.86 -7.96
CA VAL A 63 -12.31 -1.82 -6.73
C VAL A 63 -13.02 -1.01 -5.66
N THR A 64 -13.17 -1.61 -4.48
CA THR A 64 -13.59 -0.91 -3.27
C THR A 64 -12.35 -0.65 -2.40
N LEU A 65 -11.93 0.63 -2.33
CA LEU A 65 -10.93 1.07 -1.36
C LEU A 65 -11.62 1.36 -0.02
N LYS A 66 -11.14 0.72 1.05
CA LYS A 66 -11.62 1.00 2.41
C LYS A 66 -10.45 1.50 3.25
N MET A 67 -10.60 2.66 3.87
CA MET A 67 -9.57 3.12 4.79
C MET A 67 -9.63 2.37 6.11
N GLY A 68 -8.46 2.10 6.67
CA GLY A 68 -8.30 1.58 8.02
C GLY A 68 -8.24 2.70 9.06
N GLY A 69 -7.41 2.50 10.06
CA GLY A 69 -7.21 3.47 11.13
C GLY A 69 -6.21 2.98 12.17
N PRO A 70 -5.84 3.83 13.12
CA PRO A 70 -4.74 3.57 14.06
C PRO A 70 -4.95 2.37 14.99
N GLN A 71 -6.17 1.84 15.08
CA GLN A 71 -6.53 0.69 15.92
C GLN A 71 -7.05 -0.53 15.10
N VAL A 72 -6.93 -0.49 13.76
CA VAL A 72 -7.43 -1.56 12.90
C VAL A 72 -6.37 -2.65 12.70
N ASN A 73 -6.75 -3.90 12.94
CA ASN A 73 -5.92 -5.07 12.65
C ASN A 73 -6.25 -5.63 11.25
N LEU A 74 -5.51 -5.21 10.25
CA LEU A 74 -5.76 -5.59 8.86
C LEU A 74 -5.53 -7.08 8.58
N MET A 75 -4.53 -7.71 9.21
CA MET A 75 -4.28 -9.14 9.01
C MET A 75 -5.47 -9.99 9.46
N GLN A 76 -6.10 -9.61 10.56
CA GLN A 76 -7.33 -10.29 11.01
C GLN A 76 -8.47 -10.11 10.00
N LEU A 77 -8.65 -8.92 9.44
CA LEU A 77 -9.68 -8.66 8.43
C LEU A 77 -9.40 -9.41 7.11
N LEU A 78 -8.14 -9.52 6.72
CA LEU A 78 -7.72 -10.30 5.54
C LEU A 78 -8.08 -11.79 5.72
N VAL A 79 -7.70 -12.38 6.86
CA VAL A 79 -7.99 -13.79 7.17
C VAL A 79 -9.49 -14.05 7.28
N ALA A 80 -10.26 -13.08 7.78
CA ALA A 80 -11.73 -13.15 7.84
C ALA A 80 -12.41 -12.96 6.46
N GLY A 81 -11.65 -12.78 5.36
CA GLY A 81 -12.20 -12.60 4.02
C GLY A 81 -12.89 -11.25 3.79
N GLN A 82 -12.62 -10.25 4.64
CA GLN A 82 -13.21 -8.91 4.51
C GLN A 82 -12.55 -8.06 3.42
N ALA A 83 -11.41 -8.52 2.90
CA ALA A 83 -10.69 -7.93 1.79
C ALA A 83 -10.00 -9.01 0.95
N ASP A 84 -9.82 -8.75 -0.34
CA ASP A 84 -9.01 -9.58 -1.22
C ASP A 84 -7.52 -9.40 -0.93
N CYS A 85 -7.12 -8.15 -0.71
CA CYS A 85 -5.77 -7.79 -0.27
C CYS A 85 -5.81 -6.58 0.68
N ILE A 86 -4.73 -6.38 1.41
CA ILE A 86 -4.57 -5.29 2.38
C ILE A 86 -3.24 -4.57 2.16
N MET A 87 -3.14 -3.36 2.67
CA MET A 87 -1.88 -2.65 2.83
C MET A 87 -1.12 -3.18 4.05
N GLY A 88 0.18 -3.43 3.90
CA GLY A 88 0.99 -3.93 4.99
C GLY A 88 2.48 -3.61 4.83
N TYR A 89 3.27 -4.42 5.52
CA TYR A 89 4.72 -4.50 5.46
C TYR A 89 5.13 -5.93 5.11
N ASP A 90 6.24 -6.11 4.42
CA ASP A 90 6.79 -7.44 4.11
C ASP A 90 7.08 -8.27 5.38
N MET A 91 7.60 -7.64 6.44
CA MET A 91 7.80 -8.33 7.71
C MET A 91 6.51 -8.88 8.34
N GLN A 92 5.36 -8.27 8.08
CA GLN A 92 4.08 -8.77 8.58
C GLN A 92 3.69 -10.08 7.92
N THR A 93 3.97 -10.25 6.62
CA THR A 93 3.75 -11.54 5.93
C THR A 93 4.69 -12.62 6.44
N ILE A 94 5.98 -12.27 6.67
CA ILE A 94 6.94 -13.18 7.27
C ILE A 94 6.46 -13.64 8.66
N LYS A 95 6.01 -12.71 9.51
CA LYS A 95 5.50 -13.02 10.86
C LYS A 95 4.19 -13.82 10.82
N ALA A 96 3.33 -13.56 9.84
CA ALA A 96 2.07 -14.28 9.65
C ALA A 96 2.32 -15.78 9.40
N TRP A 97 3.33 -16.13 8.59
CA TRP A 97 3.70 -17.53 8.34
C TRP A 97 4.15 -18.26 9.62
N GLU A 98 4.89 -17.59 10.51
CA GLU A 98 5.24 -18.17 11.81
C GLU A 98 3.99 -18.52 12.64
N GLN A 99 2.92 -17.78 12.44
CA GLN A 99 1.63 -17.98 13.11
C GLN A 99 0.67 -18.91 12.34
N GLY A 100 1.14 -19.54 11.25
CA GLY A 100 0.33 -20.42 10.42
C GLY A 100 -0.59 -19.71 9.42
N ILE A 101 -0.49 -18.39 9.30
CA ILE A 101 -1.29 -17.59 8.36
C ILE A 101 -0.51 -17.45 7.05
N GLN A 102 -1.07 -18.01 5.97
CA GLN A 102 -0.45 -18.00 4.64
C GLN A 102 -0.74 -16.69 3.90
N ALA A 103 -0.15 -15.59 4.37
CA ALA A 103 -0.19 -14.30 3.70
C ALA A 103 1.04 -14.12 2.80
N MET A 104 0.90 -13.39 1.70
CA MET A 104 1.97 -13.15 0.72
C MET A 104 2.08 -11.66 0.37
N THR A 105 3.29 -11.13 0.37
CA THR A 105 3.61 -9.84 -0.26
C THR A 105 3.67 -10.01 -1.77
N VAL A 106 2.89 -9.25 -2.52
CA VAL A 106 2.80 -9.35 -3.99
C VAL A 106 3.34 -8.11 -4.73
N ALA A 107 3.46 -6.97 -4.02
CA ALA A 107 4.08 -5.73 -4.52
C ALA A 107 4.46 -4.84 -3.33
N ALA A 108 5.37 -3.87 -3.55
CA ALA A 108 5.74 -2.86 -2.56
C ALA A 108 5.78 -1.46 -3.20
N ALA A 109 4.78 -0.63 -2.91
CA ALA A 109 4.76 0.73 -3.43
C ALA A 109 5.89 1.58 -2.83
N PHE A 110 6.22 1.39 -1.55
CA PHE A 110 7.27 2.14 -0.88
C PHE A 110 8.56 1.34 -0.78
N GLN A 111 9.59 1.88 -1.40
CA GLN A 111 10.96 1.35 -1.37
C GLN A 111 11.75 1.84 -0.15
N LYS A 112 11.39 2.99 0.38
CA LYS A 112 11.89 3.55 1.65
C LYS A 112 10.69 3.79 2.56
N ASP A 113 10.73 3.22 3.77
CA ASP A 113 9.66 3.44 4.74
C ASP A 113 9.74 4.87 5.29
N PRO A 114 8.71 5.72 5.12
CA PRO A 114 8.70 7.07 5.66
C PRO A 114 8.30 7.14 7.15
N ALA A 115 8.23 6.01 7.85
CA ALA A 115 7.91 5.96 9.28
C ALA A 115 8.96 6.70 10.11
N VAL A 116 8.49 7.59 10.97
CA VAL A 116 9.32 8.39 11.87
C VAL A 116 8.88 8.26 13.32
N ILE A 117 9.83 8.46 14.25
CA ILE A 117 9.51 8.86 15.62
C ILE A 117 9.86 10.34 15.75
N ILE A 118 8.91 11.09 16.28
CA ILE A 118 8.96 12.55 16.40
C ILE A 118 9.10 12.90 17.86
N ALA A 119 10.01 13.82 18.16
CA ALA A 119 10.25 14.31 19.53
C ALA A 119 10.32 15.83 19.57
N HIS A 120 10.26 16.38 20.77
CA HIS A 120 10.48 17.80 20.97
C HIS A 120 11.93 18.21 20.66
N PRO A 121 12.20 19.48 20.33
CA PRO A 121 13.50 19.95 19.79
C PRO A 121 14.70 19.72 20.72
N GLN A 122 14.51 19.52 22.03
CA GLN A 122 15.57 19.23 22.99
C GLN A 122 16.16 17.82 22.82
N VAL A 123 15.40 16.87 22.24
CA VAL A 123 15.86 15.52 21.96
C VAL A 123 16.69 15.53 20.69
N LYS A 124 17.99 15.23 20.79
CA LYS A 124 18.92 15.33 19.65
C LYS A 124 19.28 13.99 19.04
N ARG A 125 19.21 12.90 19.80
CA ARG A 125 19.53 11.56 19.34
C ARG A 125 18.35 10.63 19.63
N PHE A 126 18.21 9.59 18.84
CA PHE A 126 17.13 8.62 19.01
C PHE A 126 17.20 7.91 20.37
N GLU A 127 18.41 7.63 20.85
CA GLU A 127 18.66 6.98 22.14
C GLU A 127 18.18 7.82 23.33
N ASP A 128 18.12 9.16 23.19
CA ASP A 128 17.64 10.07 24.24
C ASP A 128 16.11 9.92 24.49
N LEU A 129 15.41 9.15 23.64
CA LEU A 129 14.01 8.75 23.84
C LEU A 129 13.84 7.60 24.85
N LYS A 130 14.92 6.97 25.29
CA LYS A 130 14.85 5.90 26.28
C LYS A 130 14.23 6.41 27.58
N GLY A 131 13.18 5.72 28.04
CA GLY A 131 12.43 6.12 29.25
C GLY A 131 11.29 7.12 28.99
N LYS A 132 11.23 7.78 27.83
CA LYS A 132 10.13 8.69 27.47
C LYS A 132 8.91 7.93 26.99
N THR A 133 7.73 8.53 27.12
CA THR A 133 6.50 7.98 26.53
C THR A 133 6.53 8.13 25.01
N ILE A 134 6.19 7.05 24.28
CA ILE A 134 6.13 7.06 22.81
C ILE A 134 4.73 6.59 22.39
N LEU A 135 4.02 7.43 21.64
CA LEU A 135 2.71 7.11 21.10
C LEU A 135 2.86 6.32 19.80
N VAL A 136 2.29 5.10 19.75
CA VAL A 136 2.43 4.15 18.64
C VAL A 136 1.06 3.60 18.27
N GLY A 137 0.70 3.60 16.97
CA GLY A 137 -0.53 2.98 16.45
C GLY A 137 -0.39 1.46 16.27
N SER A 138 -1.50 0.76 16.08
CA SER A 138 -1.55 -0.71 16.01
C SER A 138 -0.58 -1.29 14.96
N ALA A 139 -0.45 -0.68 13.80
CA ALA A 139 0.49 -1.12 12.78
C ALA A 139 1.95 -1.02 13.27
N GLY A 140 2.33 0.08 13.91
CA GLY A 140 3.67 0.27 14.47
C GLY A 140 3.99 -0.70 15.60
N MET A 141 3.00 -1.04 16.43
CA MET A 141 3.16 -1.99 17.54
C MET A 141 3.61 -3.38 17.08
N VAL A 142 3.18 -3.80 15.89
CA VAL A 142 3.48 -5.13 15.35
C VAL A 142 4.54 -5.10 14.24
N THR A 143 5.07 -3.92 13.90
CA THR A 143 6.12 -3.75 12.90
C THR A 143 7.41 -3.23 13.54
N TYR A 144 7.68 -1.94 13.46
CA TYR A 144 8.97 -1.37 13.88
C TYR A 144 9.18 -1.36 15.40
N TRP A 145 8.12 -1.34 16.22
CA TRP A 145 8.28 -1.25 17.69
C TRP A 145 9.07 -2.43 18.30
N PRO A 146 8.80 -3.70 17.93
CA PRO A 146 9.64 -4.83 18.38
C PRO A 146 11.12 -4.67 18.00
N TRP A 147 11.42 -4.16 16.80
CA TRP A 147 12.78 -3.87 16.37
C TRP A 147 13.41 -2.71 17.17
N VAL A 148 12.67 -1.62 17.40
CA VAL A 148 13.12 -0.51 18.24
C VAL A 148 13.50 -1.00 19.65
N LYS A 149 12.67 -1.87 20.25
CA LYS A 149 12.97 -2.46 21.57
C LYS A 149 14.29 -3.23 21.56
N THR A 150 14.46 -4.13 20.61
CA THR A 150 15.65 -5.00 20.59
C THR A 150 16.91 -4.27 20.19
N ARG A 151 16.81 -3.27 19.29
CA ARG A 151 17.96 -2.53 18.79
C ARG A 151 18.44 -1.42 19.74
N PHE A 152 17.52 -0.70 20.36
CA PHE A 152 17.80 0.50 21.16
C PHE A 152 17.54 0.31 22.65
N GLY A 153 17.07 -0.87 23.07
CA GLY A 153 16.80 -1.18 24.47
C GLY A 153 15.57 -0.46 25.03
N PHE A 154 14.59 -0.13 24.19
CA PHE A 154 13.32 0.42 24.63
C PHE A 154 12.43 -0.68 25.21
N THR A 155 11.36 -0.30 25.92
CA THR A 155 10.47 -1.23 26.59
C THR A 155 9.00 -0.92 26.30
N ASP A 156 8.12 -1.91 26.47
CA ASP A 156 6.68 -1.70 26.31
C ASP A 156 6.08 -0.74 27.34
N ALA A 157 6.76 -0.50 28.47
CA ALA A 157 6.36 0.49 29.46
C ALA A 157 6.35 1.93 28.91
N GLN A 158 7.16 2.20 27.85
CA GLN A 158 7.22 3.48 27.17
C GLN A 158 6.09 3.69 26.17
N MET A 159 5.50 2.60 25.67
CA MET A 159 4.53 2.67 24.58
C MET A 159 3.13 3.02 25.08
N ARG A 160 2.45 3.92 24.38
CA ARG A 160 1.02 4.22 24.54
C ARG A 160 0.35 4.28 23.16
N PRO A 161 -0.97 4.04 23.08
CA PRO A 161 -1.68 4.11 21.81
C PRO A 161 -1.62 5.50 21.15
N TYR A 162 -1.34 5.54 19.85
CA TYR A 162 -1.47 6.74 19.02
C TYR A 162 -2.79 6.67 18.25
N THR A 163 -3.56 7.77 18.26
CA THR A 163 -4.91 7.84 17.71
C THR A 163 -5.08 8.90 16.61
N PHE A 164 -3.99 9.30 15.95
CA PHE A 164 -3.94 10.39 14.98
C PHE A 164 -4.29 11.76 15.61
N ASN A 165 -3.94 11.93 16.87
CA ASN A 165 -4.09 13.18 17.61
C ASN A 165 -2.74 13.63 18.16
N ILE A 166 -2.24 14.77 17.68
CA ILE A 166 -0.94 15.32 18.09
C ILE A 166 -1.02 16.14 19.40
N GLN A 167 -2.19 16.40 19.96
CA GLN A 167 -2.34 17.25 21.15
C GLN A 167 -1.61 16.70 22.38
N PRO A 168 -1.60 15.38 22.66
CA PRO A 168 -0.81 14.85 23.78
C PRO A 168 0.69 15.12 23.61
N PHE A 169 1.22 15.06 22.40
CA PHE A 169 2.59 15.42 22.10
C PHE A 169 2.87 16.92 22.30
N LEU A 170 1.97 17.79 21.81
CA LEU A 170 2.14 19.24 21.95
C LEU A 170 2.07 19.70 23.43
N ALA A 171 1.28 19.01 24.26
CA ALA A 171 1.06 19.34 25.65
C ALA A 171 2.22 18.91 26.57
N ASP A 172 2.97 17.85 26.24
CA ASP A 172 4.00 17.28 27.10
C ASP A 172 5.31 17.05 26.34
N LYS A 173 6.38 17.73 26.78
CA LYS A 173 7.72 17.63 26.20
C LYS A 173 8.41 16.29 26.41
N GLU A 174 7.91 15.46 27.33
CA GLU A 174 8.43 14.12 27.60
C GLU A 174 7.74 13.04 26.72
N VAL A 175 6.76 13.44 25.93
CA VAL A 175 6.09 12.57 24.97
C VAL A 175 6.74 12.66 23.59
N ALA A 176 7.02 11.52 23.01
CA ALA A 176 7.32 11.35 21.59
C ALA A 176 6.16 10.64 20.90
N GLN A 177 6.09 10.68 19.59
CA GLN A 177 5.06 9.97 18.84
C GLN A 177 5.56 9.43 17.51
N GLN A 178 4.87 8.42 17.01
CA GLN A 178 5.03 8.02 15.62
C GLN A 178 4.50 9.09 14.65
N GLY A 179 4.89 8.98 13.41
CA GLY A 179 4.33 9.68 12.27
C GLY A 179 4.87 9.15 10.96
N TYR A 180 4.37 9.70 9.88
CA TYR A 180 4.98 9.62 8.56
C TYR A 180 5.64 10.96 8.23
N LEU A 181 6.80 10.90 7.58
CA LEU A 181 7.66 12.06 7.32
C LEU A 181 6.93 13.22 6.62
N GLY A 182 5.94 12.91 5.79
CA GLY A 182 5.12 13.87 5.07
C GLY A 182 3.90 14.41 5.83
N SER A 183 3.57 13.87 7.00
CA SER A 183 2.32 14.14 7.69
C SER A 183 2.51 14.83 9.04
N GLU A 184 2.76 14.06 10.11
CA GLU A 184 2.77 14.59 11.48
C GLU A 184 3.83 15.65 11.74
N PRO A 185 5.08 15.58 11.23
CA PRO A 185 6.06 16.65 11.45
C PRO A 185 5.57 18.01 10.98
N TYR A 186 4.91 18.04 9.80
CA TYR A 186 4.31 19.26 9.25
C TYR A 186 3.17 19.79 10.13
N SER A 187 2.29 18.91 10.57
CA SER A 187 1.16 19.28 11.43
C SER A 187 1.63 19.82 12.78
N ILE A 188 2.68 19.22 13.36
CA ILE A 188 3.30 19.67 14.61
C ILE A 188 3.97 21.04 14.44
N GLU A 189 4.73 21.24 13.37
CA GLU A 189 5.36 22.55 13.11
C GLU A 189 4.32 23.64 12.92
N LYS A 190 3.25 23.36 12.19
CA LYS A 190 2.16 24.29 11.93
C LYS A 190 1.37 24.67 13.18
N GLN A 191 1.02 23.67 14.04
CA GLN A 191 0.20 23.90 15.23
C GLN A 191 1.04 24.25 16.46
N GLY A 192 2.17 23.59 16.66
CA GLY A 192 3.06 23.80 17.82
C GLY A 192 3.97 25.00 17.68
N LYS A 193 4.11 25.57 16.45
CA LYS A 193 5.00 26.71 16.15
C LYS A 193 6.47 26.47 16.50
N PHE A 194 6.92 25.21 16.46
CA PHE A 194 8.31 24.81 16.61
C PHE A 194 8.62 23.67 15.65
N LYS A 195 9.89 23.57 15.26
CA LYS A 195 10.38 22.46 14.41
C LYS A 195 10.73 21.27 15.30
N PRO A 196 10.03 20.13 15.17
CA PRO A 196 10.31 18.95 15.98
C PRO A 196 11.62 18.28 15.54
N SER A 197 12.19 17.46 16.43
CA SER A 197 13.20 16.46 16.07
C SER A 197 12.51 15.28 15.40
N VAL A 198 12.98 14.87 14.23
CA VAL A 198 12.38 13.81 13.41
C VAL A 198 13.43 12.72 13.18
N PHE A 199 13.13 11.50 13.60
CA PHE A 199 14.01 10.35 13.46
C PHE A 199 13.37 9.38 12.45
N LEU A 200 13.91 9.37 11.23
CA LEU A 200 13.45 8.48 10.16
C LEU A 200 13.99 7.07 10.42
N LEU A 201 13.10 6.09 10.59
CA LEU A 201 13.49 4.74 10.99
C LEU A 201 14.36 4.04 9.94
N SER A 202 14.10 4.28 8.65
CA SER A 202 14.94 3.76 7.56
C SER A 202 16.40 4.27 7.63
N ASP A 203 16.62 5.52 8.08
CA ASP A 203 17.97 6.06 8.26
C ASP A 203 18.67 5.46 9.50
N LEU A 204 17.89 4.91 10.44
CA LEU A 204 18.41 4.18 11.60
C LEU A 204 18.65 2.69 11.29
N GLY A 205 18.45 2.25 10.05
CA GLY A 205 18.69 0.89 9.59
C GLY A 205 17.45 -0.01 9.63
N TRP A 206 16.24 0.54 9.56
CA TRP A 206 14.99 -0.18 9.38
C TRP A 206 14.80 -0.55 7.90
N PRO A 207 14.96 -1.85 7.50
CA PRO A 207 15.03 -2.23 6.09
C PRO A 207 13.70 -2.57 5.41
N PRO A 208 12.57 -2.89 6.10
CA PRO A 208 11.39 -3.42 5.46
C PRO A 208 10.81 -2.54 4.37
N TYR A 209 10.19 -3.17 3.38
CA TYR A 209 9.27 -2.50 2.49
C TYR A 209 8.03 -2.03 3.24
N ALA A 210 7.50 -0.87 2.87
CA ALA A 210 6.25 -0.35 3.40
C ALA A 210 5.19 -0.20 2.30
N THR A 211 3.94 0.03 2.69
CA THR A 211 2.83 0.18 1.75
C THR A 211 2.83 -0.98 0.73
N THR A 212 3.07 -2.19 1.25
CA THR A 212 3.04 -3.41 0.44
C THR A 212 1.59 -3.82 0.17
N VAL A 213 1.37 -4.48 -0.97
CA VAL A 213 0.12 -5.21 -1.24
C VAL A 213 0.27 -6.62 -0.71
N VAL A 214 -0.57 -6.96 0.27
CA VAL A 214 -0.57 -8.26 0.95
C VAL A 214 -1.88 -8.98 0.67
N CYS A 215 -1.82 -10.19 0.14
CA CYS A 215 -2.97 -11.05 -0.12
C CYS A 215 -2.79 -12.39 0.59
N THR A 216 -3.83 -13.19 0.75
CA THR A 216 -3.65 -14.59 1.17
C THR A 216 -3.05 -15.42 0.02
N ALA A 217 -2.33 -16.51 0.34
CA ALA A 217 -1.87 -17.45 -0.67
C ALA A 217 -3.03 -18.05 -1.49
N ASP A 218 -4.20 -18.20 -0.86
CA ASP A 218 -5.41 -18.64 -1.55
C ASP A 218 -5.91 -17.61 -2.58
N THR A 219 -5.97 -16.33 -2.21
CA THR A 219 -6.31 -15.24 -3.16
C THR A 219 -5.33 -15.20 -4.33
N VAL A 220 -4.03 -15.31 -4.06
CA VAL A 220 -3.00 -15.35 -5.11
C VAL A 220 -3.21 -16.54 -6.06
N ARG A 221 -3.60 -17.69 -5.54
CA ARG A 221 -3.85 -18.92 -6.31
C ARG A 221 -5.17 -18.89 -7.09
N THR A 222 -6.25 -18.40 -6.47
CA THR A 222 -7.61 -18.47 -7.02
C THR A 222 -8.01 -17.26 -7.86
N LYS A 223 -7.40 -16.09 -7.60
CA LYS A 223 -7.68 -14.81 -8.27
C LYS A 223 -6.43 -14.16 -8.91
N PRO A 224 -5.51 -14.91 -9.55
CA PRO A 224 -4.23 -14.34 -10.01
C PRO A 224 -4.39 -13.22 -11.04
N LYS A 225 -5.43 -13.29 -11.89
CA LYS A 225 -5.70 -12.24 -12.88
C LYS A 225 -6.16 -10.93 -12.22
N GLN A 226 -7.02 -11.01 -11.22
CA GLN A 226 -7.51 -9.85 -10.48
C GLN A 226 -6.37 -9.21 -9.66
N VAL A 227 -5.53 -10.02 -9.00
CA VAL A 227 -4.35 -9.53 -8.28
C VAL A 227 -3.38 -8.84 -9.23
N ALA A 228 -3.09 -9.42 -10.41
CA ALA A 228 -2.23 -8.81 -11.42
C ALA A 228 -2.79 -7.47 -11.93
N ALA A 229 -4.09 -7.42 -12.23
CA ALA A 229 -4.79 -6.22 -12.68
C ALA A 229 -4.76 -5.12 -11.60
N PHE A 230 -5.05 -5.48 -10.33
CA PHE A 230 -5.00 -4.55 -9.20
C PHE A 230 -3.59 -3.99 -8.98
N VAL A 231 -2.57 -4.85 -8.93
CA VAL A 231 -1.17 -4.44 -8.75
C VAL A 231 -0.76 -3.49 -9.88
N LYS A 232 -0.98 -3.86 -11.13
CA LYS A 232 -0.61 -3.03 -12.29
C LYS A 232 -1.28 -1.65 -12.21
N ALA A 233 -2.60 -1.59 -12.08
CA ALA A 233 -3.34 -0.33 -12.03
C ALA A 233 -2.93 0.53 -10.82
N SER A 234 -2.63 -0.10 -9.67
CA SER A 234 -2.14 0.60 -8.48
C SER A 234 -0.76 1.24 -8.72
N MET A 235 0.17 0.52 -9.35
CA MET A 235 1.52 1.05 -9.62
C MET A 235 1.50 2.15 -10.69
N GLU A 236 0.65 2.03 -11.71
CA GLU A 236 0.36 3.12 -12.66
C GLU A 236 -0.27 4.33 -11.95
N GLY A 237 -1.16 4.07 -10.99
CA GLY A 237 -1.73 5.11 -10.12
C GLY A 237 -0.67 5.83 -9.31
N TRP A 238 0.28 5.11 -8.70
CA TRP A 238 1.40 5.71 -7.98
C TRP A 238 2.29 6.58 -8.88
N LYS A 239 2.61 6.09 -10.07
CA LYS A 239 3.33 6.90 -11.07
C LYS A 239 2.54 8.17 -11.39
N SER A 240 1.27 8.05 -11.77
CA SER A 240 0.42 9.18 -12.11
C SER A 240 0.29 10.18 -10.96
N TYR A 241 0.08 9.71 -9.72
CA TYR A 241 -0.07 10.55 -8.54
C TYR A 241 1.15 11.44 -8.28
N LEU A 242 2.35 10.91 -8.51
CA LEU A 242 3.58 11.64 -8.24
C LEU A 242 4.13 12.41 -9.45
N THR A 243 3.68 12.13 -10.68
CA THR A 243 4.24 12.78 -11.89
C THR A 243 3.24 13.59 -12.70
N ALA A 244 1.95 13.38 -12.49
CA ALA A 244 0.86 14.10 -13.17
C ALA A 244 0.02 14.90 -12.18
N ASP A 245 -1.22 15.25 -12.54
CA ASP A 245 -2.15 15.96 -11.65
C ASP A 245 -2.70 15.03 -10.56
N PRO A 246 -2.39 15.26 -9.27
CA PRO A 246 -2.89 14.46 -8.15
C PRO A 246 -4.30 14.87 -7.69
N SER A 247 -4.89 15.94 -8.23
CA SER A 247 -6.14 16.52 -7.75
C SER A 247 -7.31 15.54 -7.70
N PRO A 248 -7.49 14.61 -8.67
CA PRO A 248 -8.55 13.62 -8.60
C PRO A 248 -8.44 12.70 -7.37
N ALA A 249 -7.23 12.22 -7.05
CA ALA A 249 -6.97 11.43 -5.85
C ALA A 249 -7.18 12.24 -4.57
N ASN A 250 -6.65 13.47 -4.55
CA ASN A 250 -6.75 14.36 -3.38
C ASN A 250 -8.19 14.66 -3.00
N ALA A 251 -9.08 14.80 -4.00
CA ALA A 251 -10.51 14.98 -3.75
C ALA A 251 -11.14 13.77 -3.02
N LEU A 252 -10.78 12.54 -3.42
CA LEU A 252 -11.25 11.31 -2.76
C LEU A 252 -10.64 11.16 -1.37
N ILE A 253 -9.34 11.44 -1.20
CA ILE A 253 -8.65 11.42 0.10
C ILE A 253 -9.34 12.36 1.08
N LYS A 254 -9.64 13.60 0.68
CA LYS A 254 -10.35 14.59 1.52
C LYS A 254 -11.79 14.19 1.81
N LYS A 255 -12.45 13.50 0.90
CA LYS A 255 -13.80 12.95 1.11
C LYS A 255 -13.80 11.88 2.21
N ASP A 256 -12.82 10.97 2.18
CA ASP A 256 -12.71 9.87 3.15
C ASP A 256 -12.13 10.34 4.48
N ASN A 257 -11.21 11.31 4.45
CA ASN A 257 -10.58 11.89 5.64
C ASN A 257 -10.60 13.44 5.57
N PRO A 258 -11.65 14.08 6.10
CA PRO A 258 -11.78 15.54 6.09
C PRO A 258 -10.68 16.32 6.86
N ASN A 259 -9.86 15.61 7.67
CA ASN A 259 -8.72 16.23 8.36
C ASN A 259 -7.52 16.49 7.43
N MET A 260 -7.54 15.97 6.20
CA MET A 260 -6.50 16.20 5.21
C MET A 260 -6.73 17.53 4.50
N THR A 261 -5.87 18.50 4.82
CA THR A 261 -5.86 19.82 4.14
C THR A 261 -4.99 19.76 2.88
N ASP A 262 -5.23 20.68 1.92
CA ASP A 262 -4.48 20.69 0.65
C ASP A 262 -2.98 20.90 0.88
N ASP A 263 -2.59 21.74 1.83
CA ASP A 263 -1.20 21.99 2.19
C ASP A 263 -0.53 20.75 2.85
N LEU A 264 -1.25 20.00 3.68
CA LEU A 264 -0.75 18.76 4.27
C LEU A 264 -0.55 17.69 3.19
N ILE A 265 -1.51 17.53 2.27
CA ILE A 265 -1.38 16.61 1.14
C ILE A 265 -0.20 17.00 0.24
N ALA A 266 -0.07 18.30 -0.08
CA ALA A 266 1.05 18.79 -0.91
C ALA A 266 2.41 18.53 -0.25
N ASN A 267 2.51 18.72 1.08
CA ASN A 267 3.71 18.37 1.83
C ASN A 267 4.03 16.88 1.77
N GLY A 268 3.02 16.00 1.93
CA GLY A 268 3.18 14.55 1.81
C GLY A 268 3.71 14.14 0.45
N ILE A 269 3.13 14.67 -0.64
CA ILE A 269 3.60 14.43 -2.01
C ILE A 269 5.05 14.89 -2.19
N ALA A 270 5.38 16.12 -1.73
CA ALA A 270 6.72 16.67 -1.84
C ALA A 270 7.75 15.80 -1.10
N LYS A 271 7.42 15.33 0.11
CA LYS A 271 8.29 14.45 0.90
C LYS A 271 8.47 13.08 0.27
N MET A 272 7.42 12.45 -0.24
CA MET A 272 7.55 11.17 -0.97
C MET A 272 8.49 11.28 -2.19
N LYS A 273 8.44 12.41 -2.90
CA LYS A 273 9.34 12.68 -4.03
C LYS A 273 10.78 12.90 -3.57
N SER A 274 11.00 13.83 -2.64
CA SER A 274 12.35 14.23 -2.20
C SER A 274 13.12 13.09 -1.53
N GLU A 275 12.42 12.19 -0.83
CA GLU A 275 13.02 11.06 -0.14
C GLU A 275 13.10 9.77 -0.99
N GLY A 276 12.60 9.82 -2.22
CA GLY A 276 12.58 8.65 -3.11
C GLY A 276 11.74 7.49 -2.57
N VAL A 277 10.67 7.80 -1.83
CA VAL A 277 9.85 6.79 -1.15
C VAL A 277 9.31 5.75 -2.11
N VAL A 278 8.79 6.19 -3.27
CA VAL A 278 8.20 5.33 -4.31
C VAL A 278 9.18 5.03 -5.43
N PHE A 279 9.94 6.02 -5.87
CA PHE A 279 10.79 5.95 -7.06
C PHE A 279 12.26 5.67 -6.76
N GLY A 280 12.62 5.57 -5.48
CA GLY A 280 13.98 5.24 -5.04
C GLY A 280 14.26 3.74 -5.02
N GLY A 281 15.40 3.36 -4.45
CA GLY A 281 15.80 1.97 -4.28
C GLY A 281 15.74 1.15 -5.58
N ASP A 282 15.20 -0.06 -5.48
CA ASP A 282 15.06 -0.97 -6.62
C ASP A 282 14.08 -0.46 -7.66
N ALA A 283 13.09 0.35 -7.28
CA ALA A 283 12.08 0.88 -8.21
C ALA A 283 12.69 1.81 -9.27
N ALA A 284 13.79 2.50 -8.97
CA ALA A 284 14.47 3.36 -9.94
C ALA A 284 14.99 2.59 -11.17
N LYS A 285 15.27 1.30 -11.01
CA LYS A 285 15.80 0.43 -12.08
C LYS A 285 14.80 -0.58 -12.59
N LEU A 286 13.93 -1.09 -11.72
CA LEU A 286 13.06 -2.23 -12.01
C LEU A 286 11.58 -1.82 -12.16
N GLY A 287 11.20 -0.62 -11.73
CA GLY A 287 9.86 -0.07 -11.81
C GLY A 287 9.14 -0.05 -10.47
N VAL A 288 8.11 0.79 -10.40
CA VAL A 288 7.27 0.99 -9.22
C VAL A 288 6.59 -0.32 -8.83
N GLY A 289 6.57 -0.60 -7.55
CA GLY A 289 5.93 -1.80 -7.00
C GLY A 289 6.84 -3.01 -6.87
N VAL A 290 8.08 -2.93 -7.38
CA VAL A 290 9.01 -4.06 -7.35
C VAL A 290 9.29 -4.54 -5.93
N ILE A 291 9.43 -5.85 -5.80
CA ILE A 291 10.03 -6.55 -4.65
C ILE A 291 11.12 -7.46 -5.17
N THR A 292 12.24 -7.55 -4.45
CA THR A 292 13.39 -8.38 -4.83
C THR A 292 13.67 -9.44 -3.77
N ASP A 293 14.21 -10.58 -4.20
CA ASP A 293 14.61 -11.67 -3.29
C ASP A 293 15.65 -11.20 -2.27
N GLU A 294 16.58 -10.33 -2.71
CA GLU A 294 17.62 -9.75 -1.87
C GLU A 294 17.02 -8.90 -0.75
N ARG A 295 16.08 -8.02 -1.08
CA ARG A 295 15.46 -7.12 -0.09
C ARG A 295 14.54 -7.89 0.86
N MET A 296 13.76 -8.86 0.36
CA MET A 296 12.96 -9.75 1.21
C MET A 296 13.84 -10.54 2.18
N LYS A 297 15.00 -11.03 1.70
CA LYS A 297 15.98 -11.68 2.56
C LYS A 297 16.54 -10.73 3.61
N THR A 298 16.83 -9.48 3.27
CA THR A 298 17.32 -8.47 4.22
C THR A 298 16.33 -8.26 5.37
N THR A 299 15.03 -8.15 5.07
CA THR A 299 13.98 -8.05 6.11
C THR A 299 13.94 -9.32 6.97
N TYR A 300 13.97 -10.50 6.35
CA TYR A 300 13.99 -11.78 7.07
C TYR A 300 15.20 -11.88 8.00
N ASP A 301 16.40 -11.60 7.50
CA ASP A 301 17.64 -11.69 8.28
C ASP A 301 17.62 -10.71 9.47
N MET A 302 17.11 -9.49 9.27
CA MET A 302 16.91 -8.53 10.35
C MET A 302 15.96 -9.07 11.41
N MET A 303 14.85 -9.70 11.03
CA MET A 303 13.91 -10.28 11.99
C MET A 303 14.55 -11.41 12.81
N VAL A 304 15.35 -12.27 12.17
CA VAL A 304 16.10 -13.35 12.85
C VAL A 304 17.16 -12.76 13.79
N GLN A 305 17.96 -11.80 13.32
CA GLN A 305 19.02 -11.15 14.10
C GLN A 305 18.46 -10.50 15.37
N HIS A 306 17.30 -9.88 15.27
CA HIS A 306 16.64 -9.21 16.40
C HIS A 306 15.70 -10.14 17.20
N LYS A 307 15.72 -11.45 16.94
CA LYS A 307 14.89 -12.46 17.63
C LYS A 307 13.38 -12.16 17.55
N LEU A 308 12.95 -11.55 16.44
CA LEU A 308 11.55 -11.25 16.15
C LEU A 308 10.84 -12.43 15.44
N LEU A 309 11.62 -13.42 14.99
CA LEU A 309 11.18 -14.55 14.20
C LEU A 309 11.93 -15.81 14.65
N ASP A 310 11.23 -16.95 14.71
CA ASP A 310 11.82 -18.27 14.79
C ASP A 310 12.10 -18.80 13.36
N PRO A 311 13.36 -18.85 12.92
CA PRO A 311 13.70 -19.24 11.56
C PRO A 311 13.33 -20.70 11.23
N ALA A 312 13.15 -21.56 12.24
CA ALA A 312 12.73 -22.95 12.02
C ALA A 312 11.27 -23.06 11.55
N LYS A 313 10.45 -22.03 11.75
CA LYS A 313 9.02 -22.04 11.45
C LYS A 313 8.66 -21.39 10.12
N VAL A 314 9.58 -20.68 9.47
CA VAL A 314 9.25 -19.86 8.30
C VAL A 314 10.25 -20.09 7.17
N ASP A 315 9.73 -20.58 6.04
CA ASP A 315 10.43 -20.53 4.77
C ASP A 315 10.17 -19.14 4.13
N PRO A 316 11.19 -18.24 4.05
CA PRO A 316 11.01 -16.90 3.54
C PRO A 316 10.49 -16.86 2.09
N LYS A 317 10.79 -17.88 1.28
CA LYS A 317 10.35 -17.96 -0.12
C LYS A 317 8.85 -18.15 -0.28
N LYS A 318 8.15 -18.56 0.78
CA LYS A 318 6.68 -18.70 0.78
C LYS A 318 5.96 -17.40 1.16
N THR A 319 6.68 -16.41 1.69
CA THR A 319 6.07 -15.19 2.24
C THR A 319 5.80 -14.10 1.19
N TYR A 320 6.25 -14.29 -0.04
CA TYR A 320 6.07 -13.34 -1.14
C TYR A 320 6.07 -14.02 -2.51
N THR A 321 5.71 -13.26 -3.53
CA THR A 321 5.90 -13.66 -4.93
C THR A 321 6.17 -12.45 -5.81
N THR A 322 7.17 -12.57 -6.69
CA THR A 322 7.55 -11.52 -7.64
C THR A 322 6.75 -11.59 -8.95
N GLN A 323 5.88 -12.60 -9.12
CA GLN A 323 5.20 -12.89 -10.40
C GLN A 323 4.37 -11.72 -10.94
N PHE A 324 3.87 -10.83 -10.07
CA PHE A 324 3.01 -9.71 -10.47
C PHE A 324 3.79 -8.43 -10.77
N VAL A 325 5.09 -8.37 -10.43
CA VAL A 325 5.89 -7.14 -10.52
C VAL A 325 7.17 -7.29 -11.33
N LYS A 326 7.72 -8.50 -11.51
CA LYS A 326 9.01 -8.74 -12.19
C LYS A 326 9.08 -8.22 -13.63
N ASP A 327 7.94 -8.22 -14.35
CA ASP A 327 7.83 -7.79 -15.73
C ASP A 327 6.94 -6.53 -15.90
N LEU A 328 6.51 -5.93 -14.79
CA LEU A 328 5.53 -4.83 -14.82
C LEU A 328 6.08 -3.55 -15.42
N LYS A 329 7.35 -3.20 -15.12
CA LYS A 329 8.11 -2.07 -15.69
C LYS A 329 7.35 -0.73 -15.74
N VAL A 330 6.62 -0.40 -14.70
CA VAL A 330 6.07 0.95 -14.51
C VAL A 330 7.22 1.85 -14.05
N MET A 331 7.97 2.38 -15.01
CA MET A 331 9.15 3.22 -14.70
C MET A 331 8.73 4.57 -14.13
N PRO A 332 9.52 5.15 -13.21
CA PRO A 332 9.31 6.49 -12.63
C PRO A 332 9.16 7.60 -13.65
#